data_3342a69fd48aed5de7038ec09e34de25
#
_entry.id   3342a69fd48aed5de7038ec09e34de25
#
_cell.length_a   1.000
_cell.length_b   1.000
_cell.length_c   1.000
_cell.angle_alpha   90.00
_cell.angle_beta   90.00
_cell.angle_gamma   90.00
#
_symmetry.space_group_name_H-M   'P 1'
#
loop_
_entity.id
_entity.type
_entity.pdbx_description
1 polymer ?
#
loop_
_entity_poly.entity_id
_entity_poly.type
_entity_poly.pdbx_seq_one_letter_code
_entity_poly.pdbx_strand_id
1 'polypeptide(L)'
;MGSRIRKMLTVALIPLALCACTSELDKVRGQFIDNCMSSGAPKSNCKCAIDKLQEHYGEQGLLAINRQGSPSDFAEQLFVAAGQCRNP
;
A
#
# COMPACT_ATOMS: atom_id res chain seq x y z
N MET A 1 5.81 39.80 -15.27
CA MET A 1 4.42 39.35 -15.01
C MET A 1 4.25 37.86 -15.24
N GLY A 2 4.70 37.33 -16.38
CA GLY A 2 4.61 35.89 -16.66
C GLY A 2 5.34 34.97 -15.69
N SER A 3 6.43 35.45 -15.08
CA SER A 3 7.20 34.65 -14.12
C SER A 3 6.48 34.35 -12.82
N ARG A 4 5.58 35.25 -12.39
CA ARG A 4 4.78 35.03 -11.18
C ARG A 4 3.75 33.93 -11.35
N ILE A 5 3.14 33.88 -12.53
CA ILE A 5 2.16 32.85 -12.88
C ILE A 5 2.81 31.49 -12.91
N ARG A 6 4.00 31.38 -13.46
CA ARG A 6 4.76 30.11 -13.52
C ARG A 6 5.10 29.59 -12.14
N LYS A 7 5.48 30.47 -11.20
CA LYS A 7 5.81 30.07 -9.82
C LYS A 7 4.58 29.50 -9.11
N MET A 8 3.42 30.09 -9.34
CA MET A 8 2.17 29.60 -8.73
C MET A 8 1.82 28.20 -9.26
N LEU A 9 1.98 27.96 -10.57
CA LEU A 9 1.70 26.67 -11.17
C LEU A 9 2.63 25.60 -10.64
N THR A 10 3.91 25.91 -10.45
CA THR A 10 4.89 24.96 -9.91
C THR A 10 4.54 24.52 -8.49
N VAL A 11 4.15 25.48 -7.64
CA VAL A 11 3.76 25.19 -6.25
C VAL A 11 2.52 24.29 -6.22
N ALA A 12 1.55 24.52 -7.11
CA ALA A 12 0.33 23.74 -7.15
C ALA A 12 0.56 22.28 -7.55
N LEU A 13 1.57 22.00 -8.36
CA LEU A 13 1.86 20.63 -8.84
C LEU A 13 2.44 19.73 -7.75
N ILE A 14 3.23 20.28 -6.82
CA ILE A 14 3.87 19.49 -5.77
C ILE A 14 2.87 18.76 -4.86
N PRO A 15 1.82 19.41 -4.32
CA PRO A 15 0.83 18.72 -3.51
C PRO A 15 0.08 17.63 -4.26
N LEU A 16 -0.19 17.82 -5.55
CA LEU A 16 -0.88 16.82 -6.37
C LEU A 16 -0.04 15.54 -6.52
N ALA A 17 1.28 15.68 -6.68
CA ALA A 17 2.17 14.54 -6.80
C ALA A 17 2.20 13.70 -5.50
N LEU A 18 2.21 14.35 -4.34
CA LEU A 18 2.17 13.66 -3.04
C LEU A 18 0.86 12.90 -2.84
N CYS A 19 -0.27 13.51 -3.22
CA CYS A 19 -1.58 12.87 -3.13
C CYS A 19 -1.65 11.63 -4.03
N ALA A 20 -1.05 11.68 -5.22
CA ALA A 20 -1.03 10.55 -6.15
C ALA A 20 -0.29 9.33 -5.55
N CYS A 21 0.84 9.54 -4.86
CA CYS A 21 1.58 8.47 -4.21
C CYS A 21 0.77 7.81 -3.08
N THR A 22 0.13 8.63 -2.25
CA THR A 22 -0.73 8.15 -1.16
C THR A 22 -1.91 7.35 -1.73
N SER A 23 -2.52 7.83 -2.82
CA SER A 23 -3.66 7.16 -3.46
C SER A 23 -3.26 5.78 -4.00
N GLU A 24 -2.06 5.64 -4.55
CA GLU A 24 -1.58 4.35 -5.07
C GLU A 24 -1.43 3.33 -3.96
N LEU A 25 -0.81 3.71 -2.85
CA LEU A 25 -0.66 2.82 -1.69
C LEU A 25 -2.02 2.42 -1.13
N ASP A 26 -2.94 3.36 -1.00
CA ASP A 26 -4.29 3.07 -0.51
C ASP A 26 -5.01 2.07 -1.41
N LYS A 27 -4.86 2.19 -2.72
CA LYS A 27 -5.45 1.23 -3.67
C LYS A 27 -4.87 -0.16 -3.50
N VAL A 28 -3.56 -0.27 -3.36
CA VAL A 28 -2.88 -1.56 -3.17
C VAL A 28 -3.36 -2.22 -1.89
N ARG A 29 -3.40 -1.47 -0.80
CA ARG A 29 -3.88 -1.98 0.49
C ARG A 29 -5.35 -2.39 0.42
N GLY A 30 -6.18 -1.57 -0.22
CA GLY A 30 -7.61 -1.86 -0.38
C GLY A 30 -7.86 -3.13 -1.17
N GLN A 31 -7.13 -3.33 -2.26
CA GLN A 31 -7.23 -4.55 -3.07
C GLN A 31 -6.84 -5.80 -2.27
N PHE A 32 -5.77 -5.70 -1.47
CA PHE A 32 -5.36 -6.80 -0.61
C PHE A 32 -6.46 -7.15 0.39
N ILE A 33 -7.02 -6.15 1.06
CA ILE A 33 -8.08 -6.35 2.06
C ILE A 33 -9.31 -6.99 1.41
N ASP A 34 -9.73 -6.50 0.25
CA ASP A 34 -10.90 -7.04 -0.46
C ASP A 34 -10.69 -8.51 -0.86
N ASN A 35 -9.52 -8.84 -1.40
CA ASN A 35 -9.19 -10.21 -1.77
C ASN A 35 -9.13 -11.12 -0.55
N CYS A 36 -8.54 -10.65 0.53
CA CYS A 36 -8.44 -11.38 1.79
C CYS A 36 -9.84 -11.67 2.36
N MET A 37 -10.72 -10.67 2.36
CA MET A 37 -12.10 -10.84 2.83
C MET A 37 -12.90 -11.79 1.95
N SER A 38 -12.62 -11.82 0.66
CA SER A 38 -13.26 -12.75 -0.27
C SER A 38 -12.96 -14.20 0.07
N SER A 39 -11.84 -14.47 0.71
CA SER A 39 -11.49 -15.82 1.15
C SER A 39 -12.15 -16.21 2.48
N GLY A 40 -12.93 -15.33 3.09
CA GLY A 40 -13.67 -15.58 4.32
C GLY A 40 -13.07 -15.00 5.57
N ALA A 41 -11.93 -14.31 5.50
CA ALA A 41 -11.30 -13.72 6.67
C ALA A 41 -12.00 -12.42 7.10
N PRO A 42 -12.06 -12.13 8.41
CA PRO A 42 -12.60 -10.86 8.88
C PRO A 42 -11.74 -9.68 8.43
N LYS A 43 -12.38 -8.54 8.23
CA LYS A 43 -11.68 -7.32 7.77
C LYS A 43 -10.53 -6.93 8.70
N SER A 44 -10.73 -7.04 10.02
CA SER A 44 -9.71 -6.71 11.00
C SER A 44 -8.44 -7.56 10.83
N ASN A 45 -8.60 -8.84 10.54
CA ASN A 45 -7.47 -9.73 10.29
C ASN A 45 -6.77 -9.38 8.99
N CYS A 46 -7.53 -9.05 7.95
CA CYS A 46 -6.96 -8.66 6.65
C CYS A 46 -6.18 -7.35 6.75
N LYS A 47 -6.72 -6.38 7.48
CA LYS A 47 -6.03 -5.11 7.72
C LYS A 47 -4.74 -5.32 8.52
N CYS A 48 -4.81 -6.15 9.57
CA CYS A 48 -3.63 -6.51 10.35
C CYS A 48 -2.55 -7.15 9.47
N ALA A 49 -2.94 -8.08 8.60
CA ALA A 49 -1.99 -8.78 7.73
C ALA A 49 -1.28 -7.81 6.78
N ILE A 50 -2.00 -6.90 6.14
CA ILE A 50 -1.37 -5.94 5.23
C ILE A 50 -0.48 -4.95 5.99
N ASP A 51 -0.84 -4.59 7.23
CA ASP A 51 0.01 -3.75 8.07
C ASP A 51 1.35 -4.45 8.36
N LYS A 52 1.32 -5.75 8.67
CA LYS A 52 2.53 -6.54 8.89
C LYS A 52 3.38 -6.66 7.64
N LEU A 53 2.76 -6.87 6.48
CA LEU A 53 3.48 -6.93 5.21
C LEU A 53 4.11 -5.58 4.89
N GLN A 54 3.44 -4.47 5.19
CA GLN A 54 4.00 -3.14 4.99
C GLN A 54 5.19 -2.89 5.92
N GLU A 55 5.14 -3.36 7.15
CA GLU A 55 6.29 -3.29 8.06
C GLU A 55 7.50 -4.04 7.49
N HIS A 56 7.26 -5.21 6.90
CA HIS A 56 8.34 -6.06 6.39
C HIS A 56 8.93 -5.52 5.09
N TYR A 57 8.09 -5.15 4.13
CA TYR A 57 8.54 -4.72 2.80
C TYR A 57 8.65 -3.20 2.64
N GLY A 58 7.99 -2.41 3.49
CA GLY A 58 7.91 -0.97 3.36
C GLY A 58 6.89 -0.54 2.30
N GLU A 59 6.58 0.75 2.23
CA GLU A 59 5.64 1.29 1.22
C GLU A 59 6.12 0.98 -0.19
N GLN A 60 7.40 1.26 -0.48
CA GLN A 60 7.95 1.05 -1.81
C GLN A 60 7.97 -0.42 -2.18
N GLY A 61 8.21 -1.29 -1.19
CA GLY A 61 8.16 -2.74 -1.40
C GLY A 61 6.78 -3.22 -1.79
N LEU A 62 5.73 -2.73 -1.12
CA LEU A 62 4.35 -3.08 -1.48
C LEU A 62 3.98 -2.59 -2.87
N LEU A 63 4.37 -1.37 -3.23
CA LEU A 63 4.11 -0.83 -4.57
C LEU A 63 4.85 -1.64 -5.63
N ALA A 64 6.08 -2.05 -5.36
CA ALA A 64 6.86 -2.88 -6.28
C ALA A 64 6.22 -4.25 -6.48
N ILE A 65 5.71 -4.87 -5.42
CA ILE A 65 5.00 -6.15 -5.51
C ILE A 65 3.79 -6.02 -6.43
N ASN A 66 3.04 -4.94 -6.30
CA ASN A 66 1.86 -4.70 -7.13
C ASN A 66 2.21 -4.52 -8.60
N ARG A 67 3.36 -3.89 -8.91
CA ARG A 67 3.77 -3.60 -10.29
C ARG A 67 4.54 -4.74 -10.94
N GLN A 68 5.38 -5.42 -10.19
CA GLN A 68 6.38 -6.35 -10.73
C GLN A 68 6.13 -7.80 -10.33
N GLY A 69 5.22 -8.04 -9.41
CA GLY A 69 4.95 -9.36 -8.89
C GLY A 69 5.60 -9.61 -7.54
N SER A 70 5.18 -10.70 -6.90
CA SER A 70 5.57 -11.02 -5.54
C SER A 70 7.00 -11.58 -5.48
N PRO A 71 7.79 -11.20 -4.46
CA PRO A 71 9.09 -11.82 -4.23
C PRO A 71 8.93 -13.28 -3.80
N SER A 72 10.04 -14.04 -3.86
CA SER A 72 10.00 -15.48 -3.57
C SER A 72 9.56 -15.81 -2.14
N ASP A 73 9.79 -14.92 -1.19
CA ASP A 73 9.42 -15.12 0.21
C ASP A 73 8.02 -14.61 0.56
N PHE A 74 7.27 -14.09 -0.41
CA PHE A 74 5.99 -13.43 -0.14
C PHE A 74 4.98 -14.37 0.50
N ALA A 75 4.85 -15.59 -0.01
CA ALA A 75 3.90 -16.57 0.53
C ALA A 75 4.23 -16.89 1.99
N GLU A 76 5.51 -17.04 2.31
CA GLU A 76 5.96 -17.29 3.68
C GLU A 76 5.64 -16.11 4.60
N GLN A 77 5.94 -14.88 4.15
CA GLN A 77 5.67 -13.69 4.93
C GLN A 77 4.18 -13.46 5.12
N LEU A 78 3.38 -13.77 4.11
CA LEU A 78 1.93 -13.70 4.21
C LEU A 78 1.41 -14.69 5.25
N PHE A 79 1.91 -15.90 5.25
CA PHE A 79 1.54 -16.93 6.22
C PHE A 79 1.89 -16.49 7.65
N VAL A 80 3.09 -15.96 7.85
CA VAL A 80 3.53 -15.45 9.16
C VAL A 80 2.63 -14.31 9.62
N ALA A 81 2.35 -13.35 8.75
CA ALA A 81 1.50 -12.20 9.05
C ALA A 81 0.08 -12.66 9.45
N ALA A 82 -0.48 -13.58 8.68
CA ALA A 82 -1.82 -14.11 8.98
C ALA A 82 -1.85 -14.81 10.32
N GLY A 83 -0.81 -15.57 10.66
CA GLY A 83 -0.70 -16.23 11.95
C GLY A 83 -0.62 -15.28 13.12
N GLN A 84 0.18 -14.23 12.99
CA GLN A 84 0.31 -13.19 14.01
C GLN A 84 -1.00 -12.42 14.22
N CYS A 85 -1.77 -12.23 13.19
CA CYS A 85 -3.02 -11.47 13.25
C CYS A 85 -4.19 -12.27 13.81
N ARG A 86 -4.12 -13.61 13.74
CA ARG A 86 -5.15 -14.47 14.35
C ARG A 86 -4.99 -14.60 15.86
N ASN A 87 -3.76 -14.50 16.33
CA ASN A 87 -3.43 -14.66 17.75
C ASN A 87 -2.69 -13.41 18.24
N PRO A 88 -3.42 -12.29 18.44
CA PRO A 88 -2.79 -11.04 18.89
C PRO A 88 -2.29 -11.12 20.32
#